data_2ba7005b51edf5e14b49ee749221aff7
#
_entry.id   2ba7005b51edf5e14b49ee749221aff7
#
_cell.length_a   1.000
_cell.length_b   1.000
_cell.length_c   1.000
_cell.angle_alpha   90.00
_cell.angle_beta   90.00
_cell.angle_gamma   90.00
#
_symmetry.space_group_name_H-M   'P 1'
#
loop_
_entity.id
_entity.type
_entity.pdbx_description
1 polymer ?
#
loop_
_entity_poly.entity_id
_entity_poly.type
_entity_poly.pdbx_seq_one_letter_code
_entity_poly.pdbx_strand_id
1 'polypeptide(L)'
;MIAVGQPAPNFRCEAVMPDNSFKEISLSDYAGKKYVCLFFYPLDFTFVCPTEIVAFNDAMAQFEARNVQILACSVDSKFAHVTWRNTPRDKGGIGNVMFPVLTDITKTVCDAYEVLIPEEGVALRGLFLIDKKRYSPAFADY
;
A
#
# COMPACT_ATOMS: atom_id res chain seq x y z
N MET A 1 -11.98 -13.46 8.45
CA MET A 1 -12.06 -13.47 6.98
C MET A 1 -12.33 -12.07 6.46
N ILE A 2 -11.57 -11.65 5.46
CA ILE A 2 -11.78 -10.35 4.82
C ILE A 2 -12.96 -10.45 3.85
N ALA A 3 -13.88 -9.48 3.90
CA ALA A 3 -15.05 -9.51 3.02
C ALA A 3 -15.59 -8.10 2.82
N VAL A 4 -16.22 -7.87 1.68
CA VAL A 4 -16.89 -6.61 1.38
C VAL A 4 -18.00 -6.36 2.42
N GLY A 5 -18.06 -5.14 2.94
CA GLY A 5 -19.06 -4.76 3.93
C GLY A 5 -18.70 -5.12 5.36
N GLN A 6 -17.56 -5.76 5.59
CA GLN A 6 -17.09 -6.10 6.93
C GLN A 6 -15.99 -5.13 7.36
N PRO A 7 -15.76 -4.96 8.68
CA PRO A 7 -14.67 -4.10 9.14
C PRO A 7 -13.33 -4.55 8.59
N ALA A 8 -12.54 -3.60 8.07
CA ALA A 8 -11.20 -3.87 7.61
C ALA A 8 -10.28 -4.14 8.82
N PRO A 9 -9.39 -5.13 8.74
CA PRO A 9 -8.43 -5.36 9.82
C PRO A 9 -7.57 -4.12 10.08
N ASN A 10 -7.50 -3.69 11.34
CA ASN A 10 -6.59 -2.63 11.71
C ASN A 10 -5.16 -3.15 11.66
N PHE A 11 -4.23 -2.27 11.38
CA PHE A 11 -2.81 -2.62 11.35
C PHE A 11 -1.97 -1.45 11.85
N ARG A 12 -0.75 -1.78 12.20
CA ARG A 12 0.28 -0.82 12.57
C ARG A 12 1.56 -1.26 11.89
N CYS A 13 2.11 -0.39 11.06
CA CYS A 13 3.18 -0.79 10.16
C CYS A 13 4.09 0.40 9.87
N GLU A 14 5.39 0.16 9.83
CA GLU A 14 6.34 1.20 9.43
C GLU A 14 6.20 1.47 7.93
N ALA A 15 6.36 2.72 7.55
CA ALA A 15 6.23 3.14 6.16
C ALA A 15 7.34 4.11 5.79
N VAL A 16 7.69 4.13 4.50
CA VAL A 16 8.52 5.17 3.90
C VAL A 16 7.59 6.25 3.40
N MET A 17 7.76 7.46 3.92
CA MET A 17 6.90 8.60 3.60
C MET A 17 7.36 9.32 2.33
N PRO A 18 6.52 10.18 1.75
CA PRO A 18 6.89 10.93 0.54
C PRO A 18 8.19 11.74 0.65
N ASP A 19 8.58 12.16 1.84
CA ASP A 19 9.84 12.87 2.08
C ASP A 19 11.02 11.94 2.38
N ASN A 20 10.85 10.63 2.16
CA ASN A 20 11.83 9.57 2.45
C ASN A 20 12.09 9.34 3.94
N SER A 21 11.31 9.94 4.83
CA SER A 21 11.37 9.63 6.26
C SER A 21 10.64 8.33 6.55
N PHE A 22 10.92 7.76 7.72
CA PHE A 22 10.25 6.56 8.20
C PHE A 22 9.23 6.95 9.27
N LYS A 23 8.03 6.40 9.18
CA LYS A 23 6.97 6.69 10.14
C LYS A 23 6.10 5.45 10.31
N GLU A 24 5.65 5.23 11.55
CA GLU A 24 4.69 4.17 11.82
C GLU A 24 3.28 4.66 11.50
N ILE A 25 2.55 3.88 10.73
CA ILE A 25 1.19 4.20 10.29
C ILE A 25 0.25 3.12 10.78
N SER A 26 -0.90 3.54 11.29
CA SER A 26 -2.00 2.65 11.63
C SER A 26 -3.21 2.98 10.76
N LEU A 27 -4.00 1.99 10.41
CA LEU A 27 -5.25 2.24 9.68
C LEU A 27 -6.17 3.18 10.47
N SER A 28 -6.19 3.05 11.79
CA SER A 28 -6.97 3.91 12.67
C SER A 28 -6.62 5.39 12.58
N ASP A 29 -5.44 5.74 12.07
CA ASP A 29 -5.04 7.14 11.87
C ASP A 29 -5.97 7.85 10.88
N TYR A 30 -6.59 7.11 9.99
CA TYR A 30 -7.48 7.65 8.95
C TYR A 30 -8.96 7.45 9.27
N ALA A 31 -9.27 6.71 10.35
CA ALA A 31 -10.65 6.42 10.73
C ALA A 31 -11.42 7.72 11.01
N GLY A 32 -12.60 7.86 10.38
CA GLY A 32 -13.42 9.05 10.50
C GLY A 32 -12.91 10.27 9.73
N LYS A 33 -11.76 10.18 9.06
CA LYS A 33 -11.11 11.31 8.38
C LYS A 33 -11.04 11.14 6.88
N LYS A 34 -10.54 9.98 6.41
CA LYS A 34 -10.31 9.72 4.99
C LYS A 34 -10.71 8.31 4.63
N TYR A 35 -11.10 8.13 3.37
CA TYR A 35 -11.11 6.81 2.75
C TYR A 35 -9.66 6.36 2.54
N VAL A 36 -9.43 5.06 2.55
CA VAL A 36 -8.10 4.50 2.32
C VAL A 36 -8.16 3.55 1.13
N CYS A 37 -7.27 3.77 0.18
CA CYS A 37 -7.03 2.84 -0.93
C CYS A 37 -5.72 2.11 -0.61
N LEU A 38 -5.84 0.91 -0.08
CA LEU A 38 -4.69 0.08 0.31
C LEU A 38 -4.46 -0.95 -0.79
N PHE A 39 -3.30 -0.90 -1.43
CA PHE A 39 -2.98 -1.91 -2.43
C PHE A 39 -1.70 -2.65 -2.06
N PHE A 40 -1.72 -3.95 -2.34
CA PHE A 40 -0.61 -4.85 -2.09
C PHE A 40 0.05 -5.22 -3.40
N TYR A 41 1.36 -5.40 -3.38
CA TYR A 41 2.12 -5.88 -4.52
C TYR A 41 3.23 -6.83 -4.03
N PRO A 42 3.72 -7.74 -4.89
CA PRO A 42 4.63 -8.78 -4.42
C PRO A 42 5.98 -8.27 -3.91
N LEU A 43 6.72 -7.53 -4.74
CA LEU A 43 8.08 -7.11 -4.39
C LEU A 43 8.48 -5.83 -5.15
N ASP A 44 9.36 -5.04 -4.52
CA ASP A 44 10.03 -3.94 -5.18
C ASP A 44 10.92 -4.45 -6.32
N PHE A 45 11.23 -3.59 -7.27
CA PHE A 45 12.16 -3.87 -8.37
C PHE A 45 11.73 -5.00 -9.32
N THR A 46 10.42 -5.25 -9.44
CA THR A 46 9.88 -6.14 -10.46
C THR A 46 9.37 -5.32 -11.64
N PHE A 47 9.30 -5.92 -12.84
CA PHE A 47 8.96 -5.18 -14.06
C PHE A 47 7.53 -4.67 -14.11
N VAL A 48 6.60 -5.35 -13.44
CA VAL A 48 5.17 -5.03 -13.53
C VAL A 48 4.75 -4.04 -12.47
N CYS A 49 5.24 -4.20 -11.22
CA CYS A 49 4.84 -3.38 -10.09
C CYS A 49 5.08 -1.88 -10.27
N PRO A 50 6.21 -1.41 -10.87
CA PRO A 50 6.42 0.02 -11.02
C PRO A 50 5.33 0.71 -11.83
N THR A 51 4.84 0.07 -12.88
CA THR A 51 3.80 0.63 -13.74
C THR A 51 2.51 0.91 -12.96
N GLU A 52 2.09 -0.03 -12.11
CA GLU A 52 0.89 0.12 -11.29
C GLU A 52 1.04 1.25 -10.28
N ILE A 53 2.16 1.28 -9.56
CA ILE A 53 2.43 2.29 -8.53
C ILE A 53 2.51 3.68 -9.14
N VAL A 54 3.19 3.81 -10.27
CA VAL A 54 3.31 5.07 -10.98
C VAL A 54 1.95 5.56 -11.47
N ALA A 55 1.08 4.66 -11.94
CA ALA A 55 -0.26 5.01 -12.35
C ALA A 55 -1.09 5.59 -11.20
N PHE A 56 -1.00 5.02 -10.00
CA PHE A 56 -1.65 5.58 -8.82
C PHE A 56 -1.11 6.96 -8.49
N ASN A 57 0.19 7.15 -8.57
CA ASN A 57 0.79 8.45 -8.30
C ASN A 57 0.35 9.50 -9.32
N ASP A 58 0.26 9.14 -10.59
CA ASP A 58 -0.18 10.06 -11.64
C ASP A 58 -1.64 10.47 -11.44
N ALA A 59 -2.44 9.66 -10.75
CA ALA A 59 -3.84 9.94 -10.44
C ALA A 59 -4.05 10.58 -9.06
N MET A 60 -2.99 10.94 -8.34
CA MET A 60 -3.08 11.43 -6.95
C MET A 60 -4.05 12.60 -6.77
N ALA A 61 -4.07 13.56 -7.69
CA ALA A 61 -4.96 14.70 -7.57
C ALA A 61 -6.44 14.27 -7.55
N GLN A 62 -6.78 13.24 -8.30
CA GLN A 62 -8.14 12.71 -8.34
C GLN A 62 -8.51 12.01 -7.04
N PHE A 63 -7.56 11.27 -6.44
CA PHE A 63 -7.76 10.62 -5.16
C PHE A 63 -7.90 11.65 -4.04
N GLU A 64 -7.04 12.67 -4.02
CA GLU A 64 -7.11 13.73 -3.02
C GLU A 64 -8.42 14.51 -3.10
N ALA A 65 -8.89 14.78 -4.32
CA ALA A 65 -10.17 15.49 -4.54
C ALA A 65 -11.35 14.70 -3.94
N ARG A 66 -11.22 13.38 -3.80
CA ARG A 66 -12.25 12.51 -3.24
C ARG A 66 -11.96 12.11 -1.79
N ASN A 67 -10.98 12.77 -1.18
CA ASN A 67 -10.58 12.51 0.22
C ASN A 67 -10.12 11.05 0.44
N VAL A 68 -9.35 10.53 -0.50
CA VAL A 68 -8.82 9.16 -0.44
C VAL A 68 -7.31 9.20 -0.22
N GLN A 69 -6.84 8.49 0.81
CA GLN A 69 -5.42 8.27 1.05
C GLN A 69 -4.99 6.97 0.41
N ILE A 70 -3.97 7.03 -0.43
CA ILE A 70 -3.38 5.83 -1.04
C ILE A 70 -2.28 5.31 -0.11
N LEU A 71 -2.28 4.00 0.12
CA LEU A 71 -1.22 3.31 0.85
C LEU A 71 -0.79 2.10 0.03
N ALA A 72 0.50 2.02 -0.30
CA ALA A 72 1.07 0.85 -0.95
C ALA A 72 1.71 -0.05 0.10
N CYS A 73 1.71 -1.36 -0.11
CA CYS A 73 2.24 -2.31 0.86
C CYS A 73 2.90 -3.50 0.17
N SER A 74 4.11 -3.82 0.59
CA SER A 74 4.76 -5.09 0.24
C SER A 74 5.55 -5.58 1.44
N VAL A 75 6.14 -6.77 1.31
CA VAL A 75 6.94 -7.38 2.38
C VAL A 75 8.41 -6.92 2.38
N ASP A 76 8.78 -6.02 1.49
CA ASP A 76 10.15 -5.50 1.39
C ASP A 76 10.52 -4.66 2.61
N SER A 77 11.83 -4.52 2.86
CA SER A 77 12.32 -3.67 3.92
C SER A 77 12.17 -2.19 3.59
N LYS A 78 12.22 -1.34 4.61
CA LYS A 78 12.18 0.11 4.40
C LYS A 78 13.37 0.59 3.55
N PHE A 79 14.50 -0.09 3.64
CA PHE A 79 15.68 0.27 2.85
C PHE A 79 15.48 -0.03 1.37
N ALA A 80 14.82 -1.13 1.03
CA ALA A 80 14.45 -1.44 -0.33
C ALA A 80 13.47 -0.41 -0.90
N HIS A 81 12.47 -0.02 -0.13
CA HIS A 81 11.51 1.01 -0.54
C HIS A 81 12.18 2.35 -0.81
N VAL A 82 13.08 2.78 0.08
CA VAL A 82 13.81 4.04 -0.11
C VAL A 82 14.63 3.99 -1.40
N THR A 83 15.35 2.92 -1.63
CA THR A 83 16.16 2.76 -2.84
C THR A 83 15.29 2.79 -4.09
N TRP A 84 14.14 2.12 -4.05
CA TRP A 84 13.23 2.07 -5.18
C TRP A 84 12.62 3.44 -5.47
N ARG A 85 12.25 4.17 -4.43
CA ARG A 85 11.75 5.56 -4.55
C ARG A 85 12.80 6.50 -5.13
N ASN A 86 14.07 6.28 -4.81
CA ASN A 86 15.18 7.10 -5.29
C ASN A 86 15.73 6.65 -6.65
N THR A 87 15.15 5.60 -7.21
CA THR A 87 15.51 5.11 -8.55
C THR A 87 14.55 5.72 -9.56
N PRO A 88 15.06 6.37 -10.63
CA PRO A 88 14.21 6.96 -11.66
C PRO A 88 13.34 5.93 -12.37
N ARG A 89 12.19 6.38 -12.87
CA ARG A 89 11.24 5.51 -13.57
C ARG A 89 11.87 4.83 -14.80
N ASP A 90 12.71 5.52 -15.52
CA ASP A 90 13.39 4.98 -16.71
C ASP A 90 14.45 3.93 -16.36
N LYS A 91 14.76 3.75 -15.08
CA LYS A 91 15.71 2.75 -14.60
C LYS A 91 15.06 1.68 -13.74
N GLY A 92 13.75 1.52 -13.87
CA GLY A 92 12.99 0.49 -13.14
C GLY A 92 12.53 0.90 -11.76
N GLY A 93 12.71 2.16 -11.38
CA GLY A 93 12.24 2.67 -10.10
C GLY A 93 10.85 3.27 -10.19
N ILE A 94 10.35 3.75 -9.05
CA ILE A 94 9.04 4.42 -8.98
C ILE A 94 9.16 5.93 -8.85
N GLY A 95 10.35 6.43 -8.58
CA GLY A 95 10.57 7.85 -8.37
C GLY A 95 9.89 8.35 -7.10
N ASN A 96 9.64 9.65 -7.05
CA ASN A 96 9.07 10.28 -5.85
C ASN A 96 7.55 10.18 -5.82
N VAL A 97 7.04 8.99 -5.50
CA VAL A 97 5.58 8.83 -5.31
C VAL A 97 5.12 9.61 -4.08
N MET A 98 3.93 10.17 -4.16
CA MET A 98 3.39 11.10 -3.16
C MET A 98 2.50 10.41 -2.13
N PHE A 99 2.68 9.12 -1.93
CA PHE A 99 1.96 8.37 -0.89
C PHE A 99 2.91 7.46 -0.12
N PRO A 100 2.53 7.07 1.10
CA PRO A 100 3.36 6.16 1.90
C PRO A 100 3.46 4.77 1.29
N VAL A 101 4.62 4.13 1.46
CA VAL A 101 4.85 2.75 1.08
C VAL A 101 5.15 1.95 2.34
N LEU A 102 4.23 1.08 2.74
CA LEU A 102 4.34 0.30 3.96
C LEU A 102 5.32 -0.85 3.78
N THR A 103 6.11 -1.08 4.82
CA THR A 103 7.09 -2.16 4.87
C THR A 103 6.59 -3.26 5.80
N ASP A 104 5.88 -4.23 5.25
CA ASP A 104 5.29 -5.34 6.01
C ASP A 104 6.26 -6.52 6.10
N ILE A 105 7.45 -6.26 6.64
CA ILE A 105 8.52 -7.26 6.68
C ILE A 105 8.15 -8.46 7.54
N THR A 106 7.32 -8.28 8.54
CA THR A 106 6.82 -9.39 9.37
C THR A 106 5.65 -10.13 8.75
N LYS A 107 5.14 -9.62 7.64
CA LYS A 107 4.03 -10.22 6.87
C LYS A 107 2.69 -10.23 7.61
N THR A 108 2.58 -9.48 8.70
CA THR A 108 1.37 -9.46 9.52
C THR A 108 0.20 -8.75 8.85
N VAL A 109 0.47 -7.66 8.11
CA VAL A 109 -0.58 -6.94 7.39
C VAL A 109 -1.07 -7.79 6.21
N CYS A 110 -0.16 -8.35 5.44
CA CYS A 110 -0.51 -9.22 4.32
C CYS A 110 -1.34 -10.42 4.76
N ASP A 111 -0.98 -11.01 5.90
CA ASP A 111 -1.73 -12.14 6.45
C ASP A 111 -3.13 -11.71 6.91
N ALA A 112 -3.24 -10.58 7.59
CA ALA A 112 -4.52 -10.06 8.06
C ALA A 112 -5.49 -9.77 6.91
N TYR A 113 -4.97 -9.31 5.77
CA TYR A 113 -5.78 -9.02 4.58
C TYR A 113 -5.89 -10.22 3.63
N GLU A 114 -5.39 -11.39 4.05
CA GLU A 114 -5.50 -12.65 3.31
C GLU A 114 -4.88 -12.60 1.91
N VAL A 115 -3.81 -11.80 1.75
CA VAL A 115 -3.08 -11.69 0.49
C VAL A 115 -1.68 -12.31 0.56
N LEU A 116 -1.31 -12.90 1.68
CA LEU A 116 -0.01 -13.55 1.83
C LEU A 116 0.01 -14.87 1.08
N ILE A 117 1.06 -15.10 0.29
CA ILE A 117 1.35 -16.40 -0.31
C ILE A 117 2.38 -17.09 0.60
N PRO A 118 1.96 -18.03 1.47
CA PRO A 118 2.87 -18.55 2.50
C PRO A 118 4.11 -19.24 1.94
N GLU A 119 3.99 -19.94 0.83
CA GLU A 119 5.09 -20.68 0.21
C GLU A 119 6.17 -19.75 -0.34
N GLU A 120 5.79 -18.57 -0.78
CA GLU A 120 6.69 -17.61 -1.40
C GLU A 120 7.07 -16.48 -0.45
N GLY A 121 6.31 -16.27 0.60
CA GLY A 121 6.55 -15.20 1.57
C GLY A 121 6.33 -13.80 1.03
N VAL A 122 5.53 -13.65 -0.01
CA VAL A 122 5.20 -12.37 -0.64
C VAL A 122 3.70 -12.19 -0.74
N ALA A 123 3.27 -10.98 -1.05
CA ALA A 123 1.86 -10.67 -1.19
C ALA A 123 1.35 -10.96 -2.58
N LEU A 124 0.08 -11.36 -2.66
CA LEU A 124 -0.69 -11.26 -3.90
C LEU A 124 -0.89 -9.79 -4.23
N ARG A 125 -1.20 -9.50 -5.50
CA ARG A 125 -1.68 -8.17 -5.88
C ARG A 125 -3.12 -8.06 -5.42
N GLY A 126 -3.41 -7.07 -4.59
CA GLY A 126 -4.74 -6.86 -4.07
C GLY A 126 -5.00 -5.40 -3.85
N LEU A 127 -6.25 -4.98 -4.02
CA LEU A 127 -6.70 -3.62 -3.84
C LEU A 127 -7.89 -3.61 -2.90
N PHE A 128 -7.78 -2.81 -1.83
CA PHE A 128 -8.86 -2.67 -0.85
C PHE A 128 -9.24 -1.20 -0.74
N LEU A 129 -10.52 -0.90 -0.93
CA LEU A 129 -11.05 0.43 -0.69
C LEU A 129 -11.79 0.40 0.64
N ILE A 130 -11.30 1.19 1.58
CA ILE A 130 -11.76 1.18 2.98
C ILE A 130 -12.41 2.53 3.24
N ASP A 131 -13.64 2.51 3.79
CA ASP A 131 -14.35 3.75 4.08
C ASP A 131 -13.89 4.36 5.41
N LYS A 132 -14.44 5.53 5.75
CA LYS A 132 -14.06 6.28 6.95
C LYS A 132 -14.37 5.53 8.25
N LYS A 133 -15.23 4.54 8.20
CA LYS A 133 -15.61 3.72 9.36
C LYS A 133 -14.81 2.42 9.44
N ARG A 134 -13.76 2.32 8.64
CA ARG A 134 -12.88 1.14 8.56
C ARG A 134 -13.58 -0.12 8.03
N TYR A 135 -14.58 0.06 7.16
CA TYR A 135 -15.16 -1.05 6.43
C TYR A 135 -14.47 -1.17 5.08
N SER A 136 -14.42 -2.39 4.56
CA SER A 136 -13.88 -2.66 3.24
C SER A 136 -15.03 -2.83 2.26
N PRO A 137 -15.55 -1.75 1.64
CA PRO A 137 -16.71 -1.84 0.77
C PRO A 137 -16.41 -2.54 -0.56
N ALA A 138 -15.15 -2.63 -0.94
CA ALA A 138 -14.75 -3.29 -2.19
C ALA A 138 -13.30 -3.74 -2.11
N PHE A 139 -12.98 -4.79 -2.89
CA PHE A 139 -11.59 -5.20 -3.13
C PHE A 139 -11.50 -5.87 -4.49
N ALA A 140 -10.28 -5.92 -5.03
CA ALA A 140 -10.03 -6.57 -6.31
C ALA A 140 -8.62 -7.18 -6.33
N ASP A 141 -8.49 -8.33 -7.02
CA ASP A 141 -7.21 -8.94 -7.32
C ASP A 141 -6.80 -8.57 -8.74
N TYR A 142 -5.52 -8.39 -8.94
CA TYR A 142 -4.99 -8.13 -10.27
C TYR A 142 -4.39 -9.39 -10.87
#